data_ff77e8b1d720346f23440672132da49e
#
_entry.id   ff77e8b1d720346f23440672132da49e
#
_cell.length_a   1.000
_cell.length_b   1.000
_cell.length_c   1.000
_cell.angle_alpha   90.00
_cell.angle_beta   90.00
_cell.angle_gamma   90.00
#
_symmetry.space_group_name_H-M   'P 1'
#
loop_
_entity.id
_entity.type
_entity.pdbx_description
1 polymer ?
#
loop_
_entity_poly.entity_id
_entity_poly.type
_entity_poly.pdbx_seq_one_letter_code
_entity_poly.pdbx_strand_id
1 'polypeptide(L)'
;IELCFDGERHRSDMAGLTGGKHVTVYGQTEVTRDLTDARAAAGAKTVYEAEDVSVHGFDTSAPVVRYRKDGAAHEIECDFIAGCDGFHGVCRASVPKNAIANFERVYPFGWLGLLSDTPPVSEELIYAKTGRGFALCSMRSHTRSRYYLQVPLTHHVEDWSDDAFWQELRLRLDDEARERLVSGPSLEKSIAPLRSFVTEPLRFGRMFLAGDAGHIVPPTGAKGLNLAATDVKYLHDALVEYYKNKSEAGLDHYSQKCLGRIWRAE
;
A
#
# COMPACT_ATOMS: atom_id res chain seq x y z
N ILE A 1 -6.71 17.96 -7.38
CA ILE A 1 -6.30 17.82 -5.96
C ILE A 1 -6.32 19.19 -5.31
N GLU A 2 -6.97 19.30 -4.17
CA GLU A 2 -7.09 20.55 -3.40
C GLU A 2 -6.19 20.46 -2.17
N LEU A 3 -5.39 21.50 -1.94
CA LEU A 3 -4.53 21.68 -0.78
C LEU A 3 -5.05 22.85 0.03
N CYS A 4 -5.47 22.60 1.27
CA CYS A 4 -6.01 23.62 2.18
C CYS A 4 -5.05 23.76 3.37
N PHE A 5 -4.39 24.91 3.50
CA PHE A 5 -3.51 25.20 4.63
C PHE A 5 -3.54 26.70 4.95
N ASP A 6 -3.46 26.99 6.25
CA ASP A 6 -3.46 28.35 6.79
C ASP A 6 -4.70 29.18 6.35
N GLY A 7 -5.84 28.49 6.12
CA GLY A 7 -7.11 29.12 5.70
C GLY A 7 -7.22 29.38 4.19
N GLU A 8 -6.20 29.05 3.42
CA GLU A 8 -6.18 29.21 1.97
C GLU A 8 -6.35 27.86 1.26
N ARG A 9 -7.06 27.87 0.12
CA ARG A 9 -7.26 26.71 -0.75
C ARG A 9 -6.50 26.90 -2.06
N HIS A 10 -5.70 25.90 -2.40
CA HIS A 10 -4.93 25.84 -3.64
C HIS A 10 -5.31 24.59 -4.42
N ARG A 11 -5.88 24.77 -5.59
CA ARG A 11 -6.22 23.67 -6.50
C ARG A 11 -5.05 23.40 -7.45
N SER A 12 -4.53 22.18 -7.45
CA SER A 12 -3.55 21.70 -8.43
C SER A 12 -4.27 21.00 -9.58
N ASP A 13 -4.27 21.60 -10.75
CA ASP A 13 -4.76 20.98 -11.99
C ASP A 13 -3.76 19.97 -12.52
N MET A 14 -3.90 18.72 -12.08
CA MET A 14 -2.99 17.64 -12.47
C MET A 14 -3.03 17.37 -13.99
N ALA A 15 -4.20 17.48 -14.61
CA ALA A 15 -4.33 17.24 -16.04
C ALA A 15 -3.60 18.32 -16.85
N GLY A 16 -3.78 19.59 -16.53
CA GLY A 16 -3.08 20.69 -17.16
C GLY A 16 -1.56 20.62 -17.00
N LEU A 17 -1.09 20.28 -15.77
CA LEU A 17 0.34 20.18 -15.47
C LEU A 17 1.05 18.98 -16.12
N THR A 18 0.32 17.92 -16.49
CA THR A 18 0.90 16.65 -16.94
C THR A 18 0.58 16.29 -18.40
N GLY A 19 -0.02 17.21 -19.15
CA GLY A 19 -0.44 16.96 -20.53
C GLY A 19 -1.59 15.95 -20.64
N GLY A 20 -2.60 16.08 -19.75
CA GLY A 20 -3.83 15.30 -19.78
C GLY A 20 -3.83 14.01 -18.94
N LYS A 21 -2.80 13.77 -18.12
CA LYS A 21 -2.80 12.60 -17.22
C LYS A 21 -3.68 12.86 -16.00
N HIS A 22 -4.41 11.83 -15.59
CA HIS A 22 -5.30 11.87 -14.45
C HIS A 22 -4.85 10.91 -13.35
N VAL A 23 -5.23 11.21 -12.12
CA VAL A 23 -5.16 10.31 -10.98
C VAL A 23 -6.55 9.71 -10.79
N THR A 24 -6.61 8.38 -10.74
CA THR A 24 -7.85 7.66 -10.44
C THR A 24 -7.80 7.19 -8.99
N VAL A 25 -8.80 7.54 -8.21
CA VAL A 25 -9.02 6.96 -6.88
C VAL A 25 -9.79 5.68 -7.08
N TYR A 26 -9.12 4.54 -6.84
CA TYR A 26 -9.70 3.22 -6.95
C TYR A 26 -9.47 2.43 -5.66
N GLY A 27 -10.54 1.88 -5.09
CA GLY A 27 -10.46 1.20 -3.79
C GLY A 27 -9.53 -0.01 -3.85
N GLN A 28 -8.68 -0.18 -2.85
CA GLN A 28 -7.75 -1.33 -2.80
C GLN A 28 -8.48 -2.67 -2.83
N THR A 29 -9.63 -2.78 -2.17
CA THR A 29 -10.49 -3.97 -2.20
C THR A 29 -10.98 -4.29 -3.61
N GLU A 30 -11.35 -3.26 -4.38
CA GLU A 30 -11.79 -3.41 -5.76
C GLU A 30 -10.66 -3.90 -6.67
N VAL A 31 -9.46 -3.27 -6.56
CA VAL A 31 -8.27 -3.73 -7.29
C VAL A 31 -7.94 -5.18 -6.98
N THR A 32 -7.99 -5.57 -5.69
CA THR A 32 -7.71 -6.95 -5.27
C THR A 32 -8.72 -7.91 -5.84
N ARG A 33 -10.01 -7.57 -5.84
CA ARG A 33 -11.07 -8.38 -6.44
C ARG A 33 -10.83 -8.58 -7.94
N ASP A 34 -10.61 -7.49 -8.68
CA ASP A 34 -10.42 -7.55 -10.13
C ASP A 34 -9.19 -8.39 -10.51
N LEU A 35 -8.10 -8.28 -9.76
CA LEU A 35 -6.90 -9.10 -9.98
C LEU A 35 -7.13 -10.57 -9.63
N THR A 36 -7.90 -10.86 -8.58
CA THR A 36 -8.27 -12.23 -8.18
C THR A 36 -9.15 -12.87 -9.25
N ASP A 37 -10.15 -12.14 -9.76
CA ASP A 37 -11.05 -12.60 -10.81
C ASP A 37 -10.28 -12.84 -12.12
N ALA A 38 -9.40 -11.93 -12.51
CA ALA A 38 -8.55 -12.09 -13.69
C ALA A 38 -7.63 -13.31 -13.57
N ARG A 39 -7.06 -13.55 -12.37
CA ARG A 39 -6.24 -14.72 -12.10
C ARG A 39 -7.03 -16.02 -12.20
N ALA A 40 -8.24 -16.04 -11.64
CA ALA A 40 -9.15 -17.20 -11.72
C ALA A 40 -9.55 -17.47 -13.17
N ALA A 41 -9.92 -16.45 -13.94
CA ALA A 41 -10.27 -16.56 -15.36
C ALA A 41 -9.11 -17.08 -16.22
N ALA A 42 -7.86 -16.76 -15.84
CA ALA A 42 -6.66 -17.29 -16.50
C ALA A 42 -6.32 -18.74 -16.11
N GLY A 43 -7.07 -19.37 -15.21
CA GLY A 43 -6.82 -20.72 -14.72
C GLY A 43 -5.55 -20.86 -13.88
N ALA A 44 -5.04 -19.75 -13.33
CA ALA A 44 -3.83 -19.76 -12.51
C ALA A 44 -4.09 -20.42 -11.16
N LYS A 45 -3.25 -21.38 -10.78
CA LYS A 45 -3.38 -22.08 -9.50
C LYS A 45 -3.20 -21.11 -8.34
N THR A 46 -4.14 -21.13 -7.39
CA THR A 46 -4.06 -20.38 -6.12
C THR A 46 -4.43 -21.32 -4.99
N VAL A 47 -3.62 -21.38 -3.96
CA VAL A 47 -3.90 -22.12 -2.73
C VAL A 47 -4.26 -21.11 -1.67
N TYR A 48 -5.53 -21.09 -1.28
CA TYR A 48 -6.02 -20.26 -0.18
C TYR A 48 -5.88 -20.98 1.16
N GLU A 49 -5.82 -20.21 2.24
CA GLU A 49 -5.73 -20.74 3.60
C GLU A 49 -4.53 -21.69 3.78
N ALA A 50 -3.40 -21.35 3.15
CA ALA A 50 -2.14 -22.03 3.37
C ALA A 50 -1.56 -21.63 4.73
N GLU A 51 -1.25 -22.63 5.56
CA GLU A 51 -0.69 -22.48 6.90
C GLU A 51 0.78 -22.87 6.92
N ASP A 52 1.53 -22.44 7.93
CA ASP A 52 2.95 -22.80 8.18
C ASP A 52 3.82 -22.64 6.93
N VAL A 53 3.60 -21.56 6.16
CA VAL A 53 4.37 -21.30 4.94
C VAL A 53 5.84 -21.04 5.29
N SER A 54 6.75 -21.67 4.56
CA SER A 54 8.20 -21.46 4.68
C SER A 54 8.90 -21.55 3.33
N VAL A 55 10.02 -20.83 3.19
CA VAL A 55 10.81 -20.79 1.95
C VAL A 55 12.20 -21.31 2.21
N HIS A 56 12.73 -22.14 1.32
CA HIS A 56 14.01 -22.84 1.47
C HIS A 56 14.79 -22.82 0.16
N GLY A 57 16.12 -22.96 0.24
CA GLY A 57 16.98 -23.14 -0.91
C GLY A 57 16.95 -22.02 -1.94
N PHE A 58 16.48 -20.82 -1.57
CA PHE A 58 16.41 -19.66 -2.47
C PHE A 58 17.79 -19.11 -2.85
N ASP A 59 18.82 -19.48 -2.14
CA ASP A 59 20.24 -19.22 -2.42
C ASP A 59 20.88 -20.29 -3.32
N THR A 60 20.13 -21.31 -3.71
CA THR A 60 20.56 -22.41 -4.60
C THR A 60 19.81 -22.34 -5.94
N SER A 61 20.04 -23.34 -6.81
CA SER A 61 19.31 -23.51 -8.07
C SER A 61 17.92 -24.15 -7.92
N ALA A 62 17.54 -24.62 -6.72
CA ALA A 62 16.31 -25.38 -6.46
C ALA A 62 15.55 -24.79 -5.24
N PRO A 63 14.93 -23.60 -5.38
CA PRO A 63 14.09 -23.06 -4.33
C PRO A 63 12.86 -23.91 -4.09
N VAL A 64 12.42 -23.97 -2.83
CA VAL A 64 11.27 -24.76 -2.39
C VAL A 64 10.39 -23.93 -1.47
N VAL A 65 9.08 -24.01 -1.70
CA VAL A 65 8.06 -23.46 -0.78
C VAL A 65 7.33 -24.62 -0.13
N ARG A 66 7.29 -24.63 1.21
CA ARG A 66 6.53 -25.60 2.00
C ARG A 66 5.35 -24.93 2.67
N TYR A 67 4.24 -25.64 2.78
CA TYR A 67 3.05 -25.17 3.47
C TYR A 67 2.18 -26.33 3.93
N ARG A 68 1.23 -26.03 4.80
CA ARG A 68 0.15 -26.97 5.19
C ARG A 68 -1.18 -26.51 4.63
N LYS A 69 -2.01 -27.45 4.24
CA LYS A 69 -3.39 -27.22 3.82
C LYS A 69 -4.23 -28.43 4.22
N ASP A 70 -5.36 -28.17 4.87
CA ASP A 70 -6.28 -29.22 5.33
C ASP A 70 -5.58 -30.33 6.16
N GLY A 71 -4.62 -29.92 7.01
CA GLY A 71 -3.83 -30.81 7.85
C GLY A 71 -2.69 -31.57 7.13
N ALA A 72 -2.59 -31.51 5.80
CA ALA A 72 -1.54 -32.13 5.02
C ALA A 72 -0.36 -31.19 4.74
N ALA A 73 0.85 -31.73 4.69
CA ALA A 73 2.04 -31.01 4.27
C ALA A 73 2.19 -31.06 2.75
N HIS A 74 2.56 -29.92 2.16
CA HIS A 74 2.78 -29.77 0.72
C HIS A 74 4.13 -29.09 0.47
N GLU A 75 4.70 -29.38 -0.69
CA GLU A 75 5.95 -28.78 -1.17
C GLU A 75 5.80 -28.39 -2.65
N ILE A 76 6.35 -27.23 -3.01
CA ILE A 76 6.43 -26.73 -4.37
C ILE A 76 7.89 -26.46 -4.69
N GLU A 77 8.46 -27.22 -5.63
CA GLU A 77 9.74 -26.89 -6.26
C GLU A 77 9.51 -25.82 -7.32
N CYS A 78 10.36 -24.81 -7.37
CA CYS A 78 10.22 -23.70 -8.30
C CYS A 78 11.57 -23.14 -8.76
N ASP A 79 11.59 -22.43 -9.86
CA ASP A 79 12.78 -21.73 -10.33
C ASP A 79 13.06 -20.46 -9.55
N PHE A 80 12.01 -19.76 -9.13
CA PHE A 80 12.08 -18.50 -8.40
C PHE A 80 10.93 -18.36 -7.41
N ILE A 81 11.16 -17.56 -6.36
CA ILE A 81 10.16 -17.17 -5.35
C ILE A 81 9.93 -15.67 -5.45
N ALA A 82 8.70 -15.25 -5.63
CA ALA A 82 8.28 -13.86 -5.50
C ALA A 82 7.60 -13.67 -4.13
N GLY A 83 8.31 -13.07 -3.18
CA GLY A 83 7.82 -12.71 -1.85
C GLY A 83 6.95 -11.47 -1.93
N CYS A 84 5.65 -11.67 -2.17
CA CYS A 84 4.61 -10.64 -2.16
C CYS A 84 3.72 -10.79 -0.91
N ASP A 85 4.33 -11.20 0.21
CA ASP A 85 3.69 -11.70 1.42
C ASP A 85 3.54 -10.64 2.52
N GLY A 86 3.71 -9.36 2.15
CA GLY A 86 3.48 -8.22 3.02
C GLY A 86 4.56 -8.01 4.08
N PHE A 87 4.34 -7.03 4.95
CA PHE A 87 5.34 -6.64 5.95
C PHE A 87 5.67 -7.75 6.95
N HIS A 88 4.69 -8.56 7.31
CA HIS A 88 4.82 -9.67 8.26
C HIS A 88 5.07 -11.04 7.60
N GLY A 89 5.33 -11.04 6.30
CA GLY A 89 5.55 -12.25 5.53
C GLY A 89 6.83 -12.99 5.89
N VAL A 90 6.89 -14.27 5.50
CA VAL A 90 8.00 -15.17 5.83
C VAL A 90 9.22 -14.95 4.95
N CYS A 91 9.05 -14.41 3.73
CA CYS A 91 10.15 -14.32 2.76
C CYS A 91 11.28 -13.44 3.29
N ARG A 92 10.99 -12.20 3.71
CA ARG A 92 12.00 -11.32 4.30
C ARG A 92 12.58 -11.89 5.60
N ALA A 93 11.73 -12.49 6.45
CA ALA A 93 12.16 -13.07 7.71
C ALA A 93 13.10 -14.27 7.54
N SER A 94 13.06 -14.96 6.39
CA SER A 94 13.94 -16.10 6.06
C SER A 94 15.32 -15.69 5.59
N VAL A 95 15.54 -14.41 5.28
CA VAL A 95 16.86 -13.91 4.85
C VAL A 95 17.80 -13.80 6.06
N PRO A 96 19.05 -14.30 5.96
CA PRO A 96 20.03 -14.11 7.01
C PRO A 96 20.25 -12.63 7.35
N LYS A 97 20.29 -12.30 8.65
CA LYS A 97 20.39 -10.90 9.12
C LYS A 97 21.61 -10.13 8.60
N ASN A 98 22.69 -10.82 8.29
CA ASN A 98 23.91 -10.23 7.72
C ASN A 98 23.84 -9.98 6.22
N ALA A 99 22.82 -10.50 5.54
CA ALA A 99 22.61 -10.34 4.09
C ALA A 99 21.56 -9.24 3.77
N ILE A 100 20.95 -8.64 4.77
CA ILE A 100 19.84 -7.69 4.61
C ILE A 100 20.04 -6.48 5.52
N ALA A 101 19.82 -5.28 4.99
CA ALA A 101 19.76 -4.04 5.75
C ALA A 101 18.31 -3.54 5.79
N ASN A 102 17.84 -3.11 6.96
CA ASN A 102 16.50 -2.54 7.13
C ASN A 102 16.61 -1.11 7.61
N PHE A 103 15.86 -0.22 6.97
CA PHE A 103 15.71 1.19 7.33
C PHE A 103 14.27 1.41 7.75
N GLU A 104 14.06 1.86 8.96
CA GLU A 104 12.70 2.06 9.48
C GLU A 104 12.59 3.40 10.20
N ARG A 105 11.49 4.09 9.96
CA ARG A 105 11.05 5.25 10.72
C ARG A 105 9.58 5.09 11.11
N VAL A 106 9.32 5.02 12.40
CA VAL A 106 7.96 5.05 12.95
C VAL A 106 7.62 6.48 13.30
N TYR A 107 6.46 6.96 12.83
CA TYR A 107 5.98 8.30 13.13
C TYR A 107 5.19 8.31 14.45
N PRO A 108 5.25 9.39 15.25
CA PRO A 108 4.55 9.45 16.54
C PRO A 108 3.05 9.71 16.40
N PHE A 109 2.49 9.49 15.21
CA PHE A 109 1.08 9.71 14.89
C PHE A 109 0.58 8.65 13.92
N GLY A 110 -0.73 8.47 13.91
CA GLY A 110 -1.45 7.62 12.97
C GLY A 110 -2.56 8.38 12.26
N TRP A 111 -3.21 7.69 11.35
CA TRP A 111 -4.41 8.17 10.68
C TRP A 111 -5.64 7.45 11.22
N LEU A 112 -6.49 8.20 11.91
CA LEU A 112 -7.84 7.78 12.24
C LEU A 112 -8.69 7.90 10.99
N GLY A 113 -9.02 6.77 10.38
CA GLY A 113 -9.82 6.67 9.18
C GLY A 113 -11.28 6.37 9.50
N LEU A 114 -12.20 7.02 8.82
CA LEU A 114 -13.63 6.77 8.89
C LEU A 114 -14.19 6.61 7.48
N LEU A 115 -14.93 5.51 7.24
CA LEU A 115 -15.71 5.27 6.03
C LEU A 115 -17.19 5.49 6.35
N SER A 116 -17.90 6.23 5.52
CA SER A 116 -19.33 6.48 5.71
C SER A 116 -20.09 6.55 4.37
N ASP A 117 -21.34 6.11 4.38
CA ASP A 117 -22.26 6.30 3.26
C ASP A 117 -22.83 7.73 3.30
N THR A 118 -21.95 8.67 3.03
CA THR A 118 -22.27 10.11 2.90
C THR A 118 -21.73 10.63 1.57
N PRO A 119 -22.39 11.63 0.96
CA PRO A 119 -21.87 12.27 -0.25
C PRO A 119 -20.48 12.88 0.03
N PRO A 120 -19.58 12.92 -0.95
CA PRO A 120 -18.26 13.51 -0.79
C PRO A 120 -18.34 15.04 -0.62
N VAL A 121 -17.39 15.58 0.13
CA VAL A 121 -17.19 17.02 0.27
C VAL A 121 -16.78 17.65 -1.06
N SER A 122 -16.00 16.92 -1.86
CA SER A 122 -15.53 17.30 -3.19
C SER A 122 -15.29 16.03 -4.02
N GLU A 123 -15.41 16.16 -5.35
CA GLU A 123 -14.98 15.10 -6.27
C GLU A 123 -13.46 14.93 -6.29
N GLU A 124 -12.73 15.96 -5.88
CA GLU A 124 -11.27 15.93 -5.76
C GLU A 124 -10.83 15.59 -4.32
N LEU A 125 -9.63 15.06 -4.20
CA LEU A 125 -8.99 14.86 -2.89
C LEU A 125 -8.72 16.22 -2.25
N ILE A 126 -9.14 16.39 -0.98
CA ILE A 126 -8.79 17.55 -0.17
C ILE A 126 -7.77 17.14 0.87
N TYR A 127 -6.59 17.73 0.81
CA TYR A 127 -5.56 17.66 1.84
C TYR A 127 -5.62 18.93 2.68
N ALA A 128 -6.06 18.83 3.92
CA ALA A 128 -6.17 19.97 4.82
C ALA A 128 -5.13 19.89 5.94
N LYS A 129 -4.44 21.00 6.23
CA LYS A 129 -3.53 21.13 7.34
C LYS A 129 -3.83 22.40 8.11
N THR A 130 -4.03 22.29 9.40
CA THR A 130 -4.24 23.40 10.34
C THR A 130 -3.31 23.24 11.56
N GLY A 131 -3.34 24.19 12.48
CA GLY A 131 -2.68 24.04 13.80
C GLY A 131 -3.19 22.83 14.60
N ARG A 132 -4.36 22.27 14.27
CA ARG A 132 -4.93 21.06 14.89
C ARG A 132 -4.38 19.75 14.28
N GLY A 133 -3.64 19.82 13.19
CA GLY A 133 -3.10 18.67 12.47
C GLY A 133 -3.69 18.49 11.07
N PHE A 134 -3.39 17.35 10.48
CA PHE A 134 -3.76 17.00 9.11
C PHE A 134 -5.14 16.32 9.04
N ALA A 135 -5.86 16.59 7.95
CA ALA A 135 -7.08 15.87 7.56
C ALA A 135 -7.07 15.59 6.04
N LEU A 136 -7.74 14.53 5.64
CA LEU A 136 -7.93 14.16 4.23
C LEU A 136 -9.40 13.80 3.98
N CYS A 137 -9.98 14.39 2.91
CA CYS A 137 -11.27 13.99 2.39
C CYS A 137 -11.10 13.30 1.04
N SER A 138 -11.69 12.12 0.88
CA SER A 138 -11.59 11.31 -0.32
C SER A 138 -12.96 10.76 -0.73
N MET A 139 -13.37 11.03 -1.94
CA MET A 139 -14.52 10.40 -2.57
C MET A 139 -14.20 8.92 -2.85
N ARG A 140 -15.15 8.03 -2.53
CA ARG A 140 -15.13 6.61 -2.95
C ARG A 140 -16.18 6.33 -4.03
N SER A 141 -17.32 6.99 -3.90
CA SER A 141 -18.40 7.08 -4.89
C SER A 141 -19.19 8.36 -4.63
N HIS A 142 -20.20 8.65 -5.44
CA HIS A 142 -21.10 9.80 -5.19
C HIS A 142 -21.90 9.69 -3.88
N THR A 143 -21.96 8.51 -3.27
CA THR A 143 -22.70 8.24 -2.03
C THR A 143 -21.82 7.69 -0.90
N ARG A 144 -20.51 7.58 -1.11
CA ARG A 144 -19.59 7.02 -0.11
C ARG A 144 -18.29 7.81 -0.06
N SER A 145 -17.85 8.13 1.15
CA SER A 145 -16.65 8.91 1.40
C SER A 145 -15.75 8.27 2.45
N ARG A 146 -14.46 8.48 2.31
CA ARG A 146 -13.44 8.12 3.30
C ARG A 146 -12.74 9.38 3.79
N TYR A 147 -12.65 9.51 5.10
CA TYR A 147 -12.01 10.62 5.77
C TYR A 147 -10.90 10.15 6.67
N TYR A 148 -9.88 10.99 6.86
CA TYR A 148 -8.77 10.70 7.76
C TYR A 148 -8.44 11.92 8.62
N LEU A 149 -8.12 11.67 9.88
CA LEU A 149 -7.59 12.64 10.82
C LEU A 149 -6.23 12.15 11.33
N GLN A 150 -5.23 13.01 11.34
CA GLN A 150 -3.99 12.74 12.04
C GLN A 150 -4.25 12.79 13.55
N VAL A 151 -3.88 11.71 14.24
CA VAL A 151 -4.04 11.59 15.69
C VAL A 151 -2.77 11.01 16.32
N PRO A 152 -2.44 11.33 17.58
CA PRO A 152 -1.37 10.67 18.32
C PRO A 152 -1.59 9.14 18.39
N LEU A 153 -0.51 8.35 18.39
CA LEU A 153 -0.60 6.88 18.54
C LEU A 153 -1.07 6.43 19.94
N THR A 154 -1.17 7.37 20.89
CA THR A 154 -1.74 7.11 22.22
C THR A 154 -3.28 7.08 22.23
N HIS A 155 -3.92 7.50 21.15
CA HIS A 155 -5.36 7.42 20.99
C HIS A 155 -5.80 6.03 20.53
N HIS A 156 -6.94 5.58 21.01
CA HIS A 156 -7.61 4.35 20.58
C HIS A 156 -8.87 4.68 19.80
N VAL A 157 -9.36 3.75 18.97
CA VAL A 157 -10.57 3.96 18.16
C VAL A 157 -11.80 4.22 19.05
N GLU A 158 -11.83 3.58 20.19
CA GLU A 158 -12.90 3.68 21.20
C GLU A 158 -13.02 5.09 21.82
N ASP A 159 -11.93 5.87 21.81
CA ASP A 159 -11.92 7.27 22.28
C ASP A 159 -12.67 8.21 21.36
N TRP A 160 -12.99 7.74 20.14
CA TRP A 160 -13.58 8.54 19.08
C TRP A 160 -15.00 8.07 18.72
N SER A 161 -16.02 8.74 19.28
CA SER A 161 -17.37 8.60 18.74
C SER A 161 -17.45 9.17 17.32
N ASP A 162 -18.48 8.82 16.56
CA ASP A 162 -18.68 9.40 15.22
C ASP A 162 -18.83 10.91 15.31
N ASP A 163 -19.60 11.40 16.31
CA ASP A 163 -19.76 12.83 16.53
C ASP A 163 -18.44 13.56 16.81
N ALA A 164 -17.57 12.97 17.66
CA ALA A 164 -16.26 13.54 17.96
C ALA A 164 -15.39 13.59 16.69
N PHE A 165 -15.42 12.54 15.86
CA PHE A 165 -14.73 12.52 14.58
C PHE A 165 -15.21 13.66 13.66
N TRP A 166 -16.53 13.77 13.46
CA TRP A 166 -17.11 14.78 12.57
C TRP A 166 -16.87 16.20 13.07
N GLN A 167 -16.94 16.44 14.38
CA GLN A 167 -16.61 17.74 14.95
C GLN A 167 -15.16 18.11 14.70
N GLU A 168 -14.21 17.19 14.95
CA GLU A 168 -12.80 17.45 14.73
C GLU A 168 -12.46 17.63 13.25
N LEU A 169 -13.09 16.87 12.36
CA LEU A 169 -12.93 17.04 10.92
C LEU A 169 -13.39 18.45 10.47
N ARG A 170 -14.56 18.91 10.94
CA ARG A 170 -15.05 20.27 10.66
C ARG A 170 -14.06 21.36 11.06
N LEU A 171 -13.38 21.19 12.19
CA LEU A 171 -12.40 22.16 12.71
C LEU A 171 -11.08 22.17 11.91
N ARG A 172 -10.83 21.17 11.07
CA ARG A 172 -9.64 21.07 10.22
C ARG A 172 -9.91 21.45 8.77
N LEU A 173 -11.15 21.66 8.39
CA LEU A 173 -11.54 22.05 7.03
C LEU A 173 -11.73 23.57 6.95
N ASP A 174 -11.50 24.13 5.76
CA ASP A 174 -11.89 25.50 5.42
C ASP A 174 -13.43 25.65 5.39
N ASP A 175 -13.91 26.88 5.32
CA ASP A 175 -15.34 27.17 5.42
C ASP A 175 -16.13 26.51 4.28
N GLU A 176 -15.62 26.52 3.06
CA GLU A 176 -16.30 25.92 1.90
C GLU A 176 -16.46 24.40 2.06
N ALA A 177 -15.39 23.69 2.44
CA ALA A 177 -15.45 22.25 2.69
C ALA A 177 -16.33 21.91 3.91
N ARG A 178 -16.28 22.76 4.93
CA ARG A 178 -17.11 22.61 6.14
C ARG A 178 -18.60 22.69 5.87
N GLU A 179 -19.02 23.62 5.01
CA GLU A 179 -20.41 23.78 4.62
C GLU A 179 -20.95 22.58 3.82
N ARG A 180 -20.09 21.98 2.98
CA ARG A 180 -20.45 20.80 2.17
C ARG A 180 -20.39 19.49 2.94
N LEU A 181 -19.76 19.45 4.10
CA LEU A 181 -19.55 18.22 4.85
C LEU A 181 -20.87 17.68 5.42
N VAL A 182 -21.25 16.51 4.93
CA VAL A 182 -22.39 15.73 5.45
C VAL A 182 -21.85 14.65 6.39
N SER A 183 -22.32 14.65 7.63
CA SER A 183 -22.00 13.61 8.61
C SER A 183 -23.00 12.46 8.56
N GLY A 184 -22.55 11.26 8.90
CA GLY A 184 -23.37 10.05 8.97
C GLY A 184 -22.70 8.98 9.83
N PRO A 185 -23.35 7.83 10.02
CA PRO A 185 -22.76 6.74 10.80
C PRO A 185 -21.51 6.18 10.11
N SER A 186 -20.52 5.79 10.90
CA SER A 186 -19.35 5.09 10.38
C SER A 186 -19.69 3.65 10.00
N LEU A 187 -19.29 3.24 8.79
CA LEU A 187 -19.29 1.85 8.36
C LEU A 187 -18.04 1.13 8.89
N GLU A 188 -16.93 1.86 8.94
CA GLU A 188 -15.63 1.40 9.40
C GLU A 188 -14.89 2.56 10.02
N LYS A 189 -14.22 2.30 11.14
CA LYS A 189 -13.34 3.25 11.80
C LYS A 189 -12.11 2.53 12.34
N SER A 190 -10.92 3.05 12.03
CA SER A 190 -9.66 2.44 12.44
C SER A 190 -8.54 3.47 12.58
N ILE A 191 -7.53 3.19 13.41
CA ILE A 191 -6.31 3.99 13.47
C ILE A 191 -5.18 3.17 12.84
N ALA A 192 -4.61 3.69 11.76
CA ALA A 192 -3.45 3.11 11.10
C ALA A 192 -2.18 3.85 11.55
N PRO A 193 -1.24 3.18 12.24
CA PRO A 193 0.07 3.77 12.53
C PRO A 193 0.84 4.00 11.24
N LEU A 194 1.59 5.09 11.18
CA LEU A 194 2.39 5.43 10.01
C LEU A 194 3.84 5.03 10.22
N ARG A 195 4.43 4.43 9.17
CA ARG A 195 5.86 4.12 9.12
C ARG A 195 6.38 4.24 7.70
N SER A 196 7.66 4.58 7.60
CA SER A 196 8.49 4.32 6.44
C SER A 196 9.35 3.09 6.73
N PHE A 197 9.46 2.20 5.76
CA PHE A 197 10.30 1.01 5.87
C PHE A 197 10.87 0.66 4.50
N VAL A 198 12.18 0.42 4.43
CA VAL A 198 12.85 -0.08 3.24
C VAL A 198 13.83 -1.17 3.65
N THR A 199 13.84 -2.27 2.91
CA THR A 199 14.86 -3.31 3.04
C THR A 199 15.75 -3.36 1.80
N GLU A 200 17.03 -3.62 2.01
CA GLU A 200 18.04 -3.73 0.94
C GLU A 200 18.93 -4.96 1.15
N PRO A 201 19.22 -5.69 0.06
CA PRO A 201 18.62 -5.62 -1.27
C PRO A 201 17.20 -6.23 -1.30
N LEU A 202 16.53 -6.18 -2.47
CA LEU A 202 15.22 -6.82 -2.69
C LEU A 202 15.34 -8.18 -3.41
N ARG A 203 16.55 -8.65 -3.69
CA ARG A 203 16.84 -9.96 -4.28
C ARG A 203 17.81 -10.73 -3.41
N PHE A 204 17.50 -11.99 -3.18
CA PHE A 204 18.33 -12.95 -2.45
C PHE A 204 18.40 -14.26 -3.24
N GLY A 205 19.44 -14.41 -4.06
CA GLY A 205 19.55 -15.54 -4.97
C GLY A 205 18.36 -15.59 -5.94
N ARG A 206 17.49 -16.60 -5.75
CA ARG A 206 16.29 -16.83 -6.56
C ARG A 206 15.00 -16.35 -5.88
N MET A 207 15.10 -15.65 -4.75
CA MET A 207 13.97 -15.00 -4.08
C MET A 207 14.00 -13.49 -4.28
N PHE A 208 12.83 -12.91 -4.56
CA PHE A 208 12.61 -11.47 -4.79
C PHE A 208 11.55 -10.97 -3.83
N LEU A 209 11.77 -9.83 -3.20
CA LEU A 209 10.76 -9.14 -2.37
C LEU A 209 10.08 -8.06 -3.20
N ALA A 210 8.76 -7.96 -3.11
CA ALA A 210 7.96 -6.97 -3.82
C ALA A 210 6.86 -6.39 -2.89
N GLY A 211 6.54 -5.11 -3.06
CA GLY A 211 5.56 -4.41 -2.23
C GLY A 211 5.95 -4.37 -0.76
N ASP A 212 4.97 -4.49 0.14
CA ASP A 212 5.16 -4.36 1.59
C ASP A 212 6.12 -5.40 2.20
N ALA A 213 6.45 -6.46 1.48
CA ALA A 213 7.53 -7.36 1.87
C ALA A 213 8.90 -6.68 1.86
N GLY A 214 9.11 -5.72 0.96
CA GLY A 214 10.35 -4.98 0.76
C GLY A 214 10.33 -3.53 1.24
N HIS A 215 9.18 -2.86 1.21
CA HIS A 215 9.09 -1.44 1.54
C HIS A 215 7.67 -1.02 1.95
N ILE A 216 7.57 -0.06 2.84
CA ILE A 216 6.32 0.63 3.22
C ILE A 216 6.57 2.13 3.11
N VAL A 217 5.75 2.83 2.36
CA VAL A 217 5.74 4.29 2.29
C VAL A 217 4.52 4.86 3.00
N PRO A 218 4.61 6.04 3.62
CA PRO A 218 3.45 6.68 4.22
C PRO A 218 2.33 6.89 3.21
N PRO A 219 1.05 6.68 3.59
CA PRO A 219 -0.08 6.71 2.67
C PRO A 219 -0.40 8.09 2.11
N THR A 220 0.23 9.16 2.60
CA THR A 220 -0.03 10.56 2.23
C THR A 220 0.04 10.79 0.72
N GLY A 221 0.99 10.15 0.02
CA GLY A 221 1.13 10.27 -1.43
C GLY A 221 0.39 9.20 -2.22
N ALA A 222 -0.36 8.29 -1.57
CA ALA A 222 -1.02 7.12 -2.19
C ALA A 222 -0.08 6.31 -3.11
N LYS A 223 1.20 6.16 -2.73
CA LYS A 223 2.24 5.56 -3.58
C LYS A 223 2.47 4.06 -3.34
N GLY A 224 2.04 3.51 -2.20
CA GLY A 224 2.35 2.12 -1.81
C GLY A 224 1.94 1.10 -2.88
N LEU A 225 0.67 1.09 -3.27
CA LEU A 225 0.17 0.19 -4.32
C LEU A 225 0.88 0.41 -5.66
N ASN A 226 1.14 1.67 -6.04
CA ASN A 226 1.81 1.99 -7.29
C ASN A 226 3.28 1.51 -7.33
N LEU A 227 3.98 1.59 -6.20
CA LEU A 227 5.33 1.04 -6.05
C LEU A 227 5.29 -0.49 -6.13
N ALA A 228 4.41 -1.14 -5.39
CA ALA A 228 4.24 -2.59 -5.42
C ALA A 228 3.92 -3.11 -6.83
N ALA A 229 3.00 -2.45 -7.55
CA ALA A 229 2.69 -2.80 -8.95
C ALA A 229 3.89 -2.61 -9.89
N THR A 230 4.74 -1.61 -9.61
CA THR A 230 5.96 -1.38 -10.38
C THR A 230 7.02 -2.45 -10.10
N ASP A 231 7.16 -2.90 -8.85
CA ASP A 231 8.04 -4.02 -8.50
C ASP A 231 7.63 -5.28 -9.24
N VAL A 232 6.32 -5.60 -9.22
CA VAL A 232 5.78 -6.75 -9.96
C VAL A 232 6.05 -6.62 -11.45
N LYS A 233 5.89 -5.42 -12.03
CA LYS A 233 6.20 -5.18 -13.44
C LYS A 233 7.67 -5.43 -13.77
N TYR A 234 8.58 -4.91 -12.95
CA TYR A 234 10.02 -5.11 -13.17
C TYR A 234 10.42 -6.58 -13.01
N LEU A 235 9.86 -7.27 -12.01
CA LEU A 235 10.11 -8.69 -11.83
C LEU A 235 9.53 -9.51 -12.98
N HIS A 236 8.30 -9.22 -13.42
CA HIS A 236 7.69 -9.87 -14.57
C HIS A 236 8.55 -9.73 -15.83
N ASP A 237 9.00 -8.50 -16.16
CA ASP A 237 9.79 -8.26 -17.36
C ASP A 237 11.13 -9.02 -17.29
N ALA A 238 11.77 -9.03 -16.12
CA ALA A 238 13.01 -9.75 -15.88
C ALA A 238 12.84 -11.28 -16.00
N LEU A 239 11.74 -11.83 -15.47
CA LEU A 239 11.43 -13.26 -15.60
C LEU A 239 11.11 -13.63 -17.06
N VAL A 240 10.37 -12.79 -17.78
CA VAL A 240 10.10 -13.01 -19.20
C VAL A 240 11.40 -13.02 -20.02
N GLU A 241 12.33 -12.10 -19.74
CA GLU A 241 13.66 -12.07 -20.35
C GLU A 241 14.44 -13.34 -20.04
N TYR A 242 14.45 -13.76 -18.78
CA TYR A 242 15.11 -14.99 -18.37
C TYR A 242 14.59 -16.23 -19.09
N TYR A 243 13.25 -16.43 -19.10
CA TYR A 243 12.68 -17.62 -19.73
C TYR A 243 12.81 -17.63 -21.24
N LYS A 244 12.70 -16.47 -21.90
CA LYS A 244 12.82 -16.36 -23.38
C LYS A 244 14.25 -16.40 -23.86
N ASN A 245 15.14 -15.67 -23.21
CA ASN A 245 16.49 -15.37 -23.70
C ASN A 245 17.60 -16.00 -22.84
N LYS A 246 17.25 -16.64 -21.73
CA LYS A 246 18.19 -17.16 -20.73
C LYS A 246 19.13 -16.07 -20.16
N SER A 247 18.67 -14.81 -20.17
CA SER A 247 19.42 -13.67 -19.62
C SER A 247 19.03 -13.43 -18.17
N GLU A 248 20.00 -13.32 -17.28
CA GLU A 248 19.79 -12.93 -15.89
C GLU A 248 19.92 -11.41 -15.66
N ALA A 249 20.26 -10.63 -16.69
CA ALA A 249 20.54 -9.20 -16.55
C ALA A 249 19.37 -8.41 -15.92
N GLY A 250 18.13 -8.71 -16.32
CA GLY A 250 16.94 -8.09 -15.71
C GLY A 250 16.77 -8.45 -14.24
N LEU A 251 17.02 -9.71 -13.89
CA LEU A 251 16.96 -10.21 -12.49
C LEU A 251 18.05 -9.56 -11.63
N ASP A 252 19.27 -9.44 -12.16
CA ASP A 252 20.40 -8.82 -11.44
C ASP A 252 20.14 -7.34 -11.14
N HIS A 253 19.48 -6.63 -12.04
CA HIS A 253 19.16 -5.21 -11.88
C HIS A 253 17.85 -4.93 -11.15
N TYR A 254 17.07 -5.96 -10.78
CA TYR A 254 15.76 -5.81 -10.14
C TYR A 254 15.82 -4.92 -8.90
N SER A 255 16.66 -5.29 -7.95
CA SER A 255 16.78 -4.57 -6.67
C SER A 255 17.13 -3.09 -6.88
N GLN A 256 18.10 -2.78 -7.74
CA GLN A 256 18.52 -1.41 -8.04
C GLN A 256 17.39 -0.58 -8.66
N LYS A 257 16.63 -1.17 -9.62
CA LYS A 257 15.51 -0.49 -10.27
C LYS A 257 14.38 -0.15 -9.29
N CYS A 258 14.01 -1.11 -8.43
CA CYS A 258 12.97 -0.91 -7.43
C CYS A 258 13.40 0.12 -6.38
N LEU A 259 14.58 -0.06 -5.77
CA LEU A 259 15.11 0.83 -4.74
C LEU A 259 15.27 2.27 -5.24
N GLY A 260 15.70 2.47 -6.48
CA GLY A 260 15.79 3.80 -7.08
C GLY A 260 14.45 4.54 -7.18
N ARG A 261 13.30 3.84 -7.21
CA ARG A 261 11.97 4.44 -7.14
C ARG A 261 11.47 4.59 -5.72
N ILE A 262 11.72 3.58 -4.88
CA ILE A 262 11.30 3.56 -3.49
C ILE A 262 11.89 4.75 -2.75
N TRP A 263 13.21 4.94 -2.81
CA TRP A 263 13.90 6.06 -2.14
C TRP A 263 13.53 7.46 -2.65
N ARG A 264 12.96 7.55 -3.85
CA ARG A 264 12.38 8.81 -4.33
C ARG A 264 10.96 9.06 -3.83
N ALA A 265 10.33 8.05 -3.27
CA ALA A 265 8.96 8.14 -2.76
C ALA A 265 8.93 8.33 -1.24
N GLU A 266 9.99 7.89 -0.54
CA GLU A 266 10.25 8.14 0.88
C GLU A 266 10.74 9.57 1.11
#